data_32843e0c1922b44c244b0708f7b66ac2
#
_entry.id   32843e0c1922b44c244b0708f7b66ac2
#
_cell.length_a   1.000
_cell.length_b   1.000
_cell.length_c   1.000
_cell.angle_alpha   90.00
_cell.angle_beta   90.00
_cell.angle_gamma   90.00
#
_symmetry.space_group_name_H-M   'P 1'
#
loop_
_entity.id
_entity.type
_entity.pdbx_description
1 polymer ?
#
loop_
_entity_poly.entity_id
_entity_poly.type
_entity_poly.pdbx_seq_one_letter_code
_entity_poly.pdbx_strand_id
1 'polypeptide(L)'
;MDDDVGIAGNVLADMALHDALTRLVQNKSIQHHPLHSFCAAISVGIVGGVPVLDLPYVEDSTAEVDMNVVVLGQPGADPRFVEVQGTAEGQAFSRSELDSLLGLATNGLAQIIDLQAEMVATPPAPRPLGR
;
A
#
# COMPACT_ATOMS: atom_id res chain seq x y z
N MET A 1 -5.31 -5.66 -14.29
CA MET A 1 -5.00 -4.30 -14.71
C MET A 1 -5.63 -3.26 -13.82
N ASP A 2 -6.87 -3.46 -13.43
CA ASP A 2 -7.56 -2.49 -12.58
C ASP A 2 -7.00 -2.43 -11.17
N ASP A 3 -6.48 -3.55 -10.65
CA ASP A 3 -5.82 -3.56 -9.34
C ASP A 3 -4.48 -2.86 -9.39
N ASP A 4 -3.76 -2.94 -10.51
CA ASP A 4 -2.54 -2.17 -10.70
C ASP A 4 -2.84 -0.67 -10.65
N VAL A 5 -3.97 -0.27 -11.23
CA VAL A 5 -4.42 1.13 -11.18
C VAL A 5 -4.79 1.52 -9.74
N GLY A 6 -5.46 0.65 -9.01
CA GLY A 6 -5.82 0.90 -7.61
C GLY A 6 -4.60 1.08 -6.72
N ILE A 7 -3.61 0.19 -6.86
CA ILE A 7 -2.37 0.27 -6.09
C ILE A 7 -1.59 1.51 -6.48
N ALA A 8 -1.43 1.78 -7.77
CA ALA A 8 -0.77 2.98 -8.25
C ALA A 8 -1.47 4.24 -7.72
N GLY A 9 -2.80 4.24 -7.68
CA GLY A 9 -3.59 5.34 -7.12
C GLY A 9 -3.29 5.58 -5.65
N ASN A 10 -3.21 4.53 -4.85
CA ASN A 10 -2.88 4.62 -3.43
C ASN A 10 -1.47 5.14 -3.21
N VAL A 11 -0.50 4.66 -3.97
CA VAL A 11 0.89 5.13 -3.90
C VAL A 11 0.96 6.59 -4.30
N LEU A 12 0.31 6.99 -5.40
CA LEU A 12 0.31 8.37 -5.88
C LEU A 12 -0.36 9.32 -4.89
N ALA A 13 -1.46 8.92 -4.26
CA ALA A 13 -2.14 9.74 -3.26
C ALA A 13 -1.25 9.98 -2.04
N ASP A 14 -0.59 8.93 -1.54
CA ASP A 14 0.33 9.04 -0.41
C ASP A 14 1.53 9.93 -0.77
N MET A 15 2.08 9.76 -1.97
CA MET A 15 3.20 10.57 -2.46
C MET A 15 2.80 12.04 -2.64
N ALA A 16 1.60 12.30 -3.16
CA ALA A 16 1.11 13.66 -3.32
C ALA A 16 0.97 14.37 -1.98
N LEU A 17 0.43 13.70 -0.97
CA LEU A 17 0.31 14.23 0.38
C LEU A 17 1.71 14.50 0.97
N HIS A 18 2.62 13.54 0.83
CA HIS A 18 3.99 13.69 1.31
C HIS A 18 4.68 14.88 0.67
N ASP A 19 4.55 15.04 -0.65
CA ASP A 19 5.15 16.13 -1.39
C ASP A 19 4.56 17.49 -0.98
N ALA A 20 3.26 17.55 -0.78
CA ALA A 20 2.60 18.77 -0.31
C ALA A 20 3.13 19.19 1.06
N LEU A 21 3.28 18.24 1.98
CA LEU A 21 3.81 18.51 3.31
C LEU A 21 5.29 18.90 3.26
N THR A 22 6.07 18.29 2.37
CA THR A 22 7.46 18.67 2.13
C THR A 22 7.58 20.11 1.68
N ARG A 23 6.70 20.55 0.78
CA ARG A 23 6.68 21.96 0.34
C ARG A 23 6.36 22.91 1.48
N LEU A 24 5.45 22.52 2.39
CA LEU A 24 5.16 23.33 3.57
C LEU A 24 6.37 23.46 4.49
N VAL A 25 7.16 22.40 4.64
CA VAL A 25 8.42 22.45 5.40
C VAL A 25 9.42 23.37 4.69
N GLN A 26 9.59 23.22 3.38
CA GLN A 26 10.50 24.07 2.59
C GLN A 26 10.13 25.54 2.65
N ASN A 27 8.84 25.86 2.70
CA ASN A 27 8.33 27.23 2.81
C ASN A 27 8.28 27.74 4.24
N LYS A 28 8.72 26.94 5.20
CA LYS A 28 8.68 27.25 6.64
C LYS A 28 7.30 27.48 7.21
N SER A 29 6.25 26.99 6.53
CA SER A 29 4.88 27.03 7.05
C SER A 29 4.69 26.06 8.20
N ILE A 30 5.42 24.94 8.20
CA ILE A 30 5.50 23.98 9.30
C ILE A 30 6.97 23.66 9.56
N GLN A 31 7.31 23.33 10.81
CA GLN A 31 8.71 23.10 11.21
C GLN A 31 9.19 21.70 10.86
N HIS A 32 8.33 20.71 11.00
CA HIS A 32 8.67 19.30 10.80
C HIS A 32 7.66 18.62 9.90
N HIS A 33 8.13 17.63 9.15
CA HIS A 33 7.27 16.82 8.30
C HIS A 33 6.41 15.92 9.21
N PRO A 34 5.06 16.00 9.12
CA PRO A 34 4.20 15.24 10.03
C PRO A 34 4.08 13.76 9.70
N LEU A 35 4.46 13.33 8.50
CA LEU A 35 4.40 11.93 8.11
C LEU A 35 5.71 11.23 8.49
N HIS A 36 5.61 10.26 9.40
CA HIS A 36 6.76 9.50 9.90
C HIS A 36 6.83 8.09 9.33
N SER A 37 5.79 7.65 8.66
CA SER A 37 5.70 6.32 8.06
C SER A 37 4.98 6.39 6.74
N PHE A 38 5.22 5.39 5.88
CA PHE A 38 4.49 5.25 4.63
C PHE A 38 3.25 4.39 4.87
N CYS A 39 2.15 4.76 4.22
CA CYS A 39 0.94 3.97 4.19
C CYS A 39 0.86 3.24 2.86
N ALA A 40 0.70 1.93 2.91
CA ALA A 40 0.59 1.12 1.71
C ALA A 40 -0.55 0.12 1.86
N ALA A 41 -1.20 -0.18 0.75
CA ALA A 41 -2.32 -1.11 0.69
C ALA A 41 -2.15 -2.05 -0.49
N ILE A 42 -2.63 -3.28 -0.33
CA ILE A 42 -2.55 -4.30 -1.35
C ILE A 42 -3.72 -5.26 -1.25
N SER A 43 -4.12 -5.83 -2.39
CA SER A 43 -5.10 -6.92 -2.46
C SER A 43 -4.37 -8.23 -2.70
N VAL A 44 -4.76 -9.24 -1.95
CA VAL A 44 -4.32 -10.63 -2.15
C VAL A 44 -5.54 -11.54 -2.11
N GLY A 45 -5.41 -12.72 -2.67
CA GLY A 45 -6.51 -13.66 -2.64
C GLY A 45 -6.11 -15.05 -3.07
N ILE A 46 -7.09 -15.95 -3.13
CA ILE A 46 -6.89 -17.31 -3.62
C ILE A 46 -7.75 -17.49 -4.85
N VAL A 47 -7.10 -17.88 -5.95
CA VAL A 47 -7.76 -18.18 -7.22
C VAL A 47 -7.33 -19.59 -7.65
N GLY A 48 -8.32 -20.49 -7.80
CA GLY A 48 -8.03 -21.87 -8.17
C GLY A 48 -7.09 -22.57 -7.18
N GLY A 49 -7.22 -22.27 -5.88
CA GLY A 49 -6.39 -22.85 -4.83
C GLY A 49 -5.00 -22.23 -4.71
N VAL A 50 -4.67 -21.23 -5.50
CA VAL A 50 -3.35 -20.58 -5.53
C VAL A 50 -3.42 -19.18 -4.97
N PRO A 51 -2.59 -18.83 -3.97
CA PRO A 51 -2.48 -17.45 -3.51
C PRO A 51 -1.93 -16.54 -4.61
N VAL A 52 -2.58 -15.40 -4.81
CA VAL A 52 -2.19 -14.41 -5.81
C VAL A 52 -2.12 -13.03 -5.20
N LEU A 53 -1.19 -12.24 -5.72
CA LEU A 53 -0.97 -10.86 -5.33
C LEU A 53 -1.62 -9.95 -6.38
N ASP A 54 -2.18 -8.82 -5.96
CA ASP A 54 -2.78 -7.85 -6.87
C ASP A 54 -3.87 -8.45 -7.75
N LEU A 55 -4.99 -8.80 -7.15
CA LEU A 55 -6.10 -9.39 -7.89
C LEU A 55 -6.64 -8.42 -8.94
N PRO A 56 -6.49 -8.69 -10.26
CA PRO A 56 -7.23 -7.97 -11.27
C PRO A 56 -8.74 -8.17 -11.09
N TYR A 57 -9.55 -7.23 -11.54
CA TYR A 57 -11.00 -7.29 -11.37
C TYR A 57 -11.60 -8.64 -11.81
N VAL A 58 -11.10 -9.19 -12.92
CA VAL A 58 -11.59 -10.48 -13.44
C VAL A 58 -11.26 -11.61 -12.47
N GLU A 59 -10.06 -11.63 -11.91
CA GLU A 59 -9.67 -12.62 -10.90
C GLU A 59 -10.40 -12.39 -9.58
N ASP A 60 -10.60 -11.13 -9.20
CA ASP A 60 -11.34 -10.78 -7.99
C ASP A 60 -12.78 -11.31 -8.02
N SER A 61 -13.44 -11.21 -9.18
CA SER A 61 -14.82 -11.69 -9.33
C SER A 61 -14.94 -13.20 -9.24
N THR A 62 -13.85 -13.94 -9.41
CA THR A 62 -13.80 -15.40 -9.36
C THR A 62 -12.97 -15.92 -8.18
N ALA A 63 -12.42 -15.03 -7.37
CA ALA A 63 -11.57 -15.40 -6.26
C ALA A 63 -12.35 -16.15 -5.19
N GLU A 64 -11.76 -17.22 -4.68
CA GLU A 64 -12.30 -18.00 -3.56
C GLU A 64 -12.13 -17.27 -2.24
N VAL A 65 -11.06 -16.49 -2.13
CA VAL A 65 -10.76 -15.63 -1.00
C VAL A 65 -10.27 -14.29 -1.54
N ASP A 66 -10.78 -13.22 -0.96
CA ASP A 66 -10.40 -11.84 -1.30
C ASP A 66 -10.01 -11.14 -0.01
N MET A 67 -8.81 -10.56 0.02
CA MET A 67 -8.28 -9.91 1.21
C MET A 67 -7.59 -8.60 0.87
N ASN A 68 -7.90 -7.58 1.66
CA ASN A 68 -7.22 -6.28 1.60
C ASN A 68 -6.36 -6.10 2.84
N VAL A 69 -5.15 -5.63 2.65
CA VAL A 69 -4.19 -5.42 3.72
C VAL A 69 -3.65 -4.00 3.61
N VAL A 70 -3.74 -3.25 4.70
CA VAL A 70 -3.20 -1.88 4.80
C VAL A 70 -2.19 -1.85 5.94
N VAL A 71 -1.03 -1.28 5.67
CA VAL A 71 0.05 -1.18 6.66
C VAL A 71 0.62 0.23 6.72
N LEU A 72 1.25 0.52 7.85
CA LEU A 72 2.19 1.63 8.01
C LEU A 72 3.59 1.03 8.17
N GLY A 73 4.57 1.59 7.51
CA GLY A 73 5.92 1.08 7.60
C GLY A 73 6.97 2.02 7.06
N GLN A 74 8.22 1.59 7.24
CA GLN A 74 9.41 2.24 6.71
C GLN A 74 10.31 1.18 6.09
N PRO A 75 11.19 1.57 5.15
CA PRO A 75 12.13 0.62 4.55
C PRO A 75 12.97 -0.09 5.61
N GLY A 76 13.09 -1.40 5.48
CA GLY A 76 13.91 -2.22 6.37
C GLY A 76 13.31 -2.52 7.74
N ALA A 77 12.10 -2.04 8.02
CA ALA A 77 11.40 -2.31 9.27
C ALA A 77 10.16 -3.17 9.01
N ASP A 78 9.75 -3.94 10.01
CA ASP A 78 8.52 -4.71 9.91
C ASP A 78 7.32 -3.76 9.84
N PRO A 79 6.42 -3.93 8.86
CA PRO A 79 5.24 -3.10 8.76
C PRO A 79 4.26 -3.42 9.89
N ARG A 80 3.50 -2.41 10.27
CA ARG A 80 2.43 -2.56 11.26
C ARG A 80 1.09 -2.48 10.55
N PHE A 81 0.22 -3.41 10.87
CA PHE A 81 -1.08 -3.52 10.21
C PHE A 81 -2.04 -2.45 10.71
N VAL A 82 -2.67 -1.77 9.78
CA VAL A 82 -3.79 -0.86 10.03
C VAL A 82 -5.10 -1.59 9.82
N GLU A 83 -5.16 -2.40 8.76
CA GLU A 83 -6.37 -3.14 8.41
C GLU A 83 -5.99 -4.46 7.75
N VAL A 84 -6.68 -5.50 8.16
CA VAL A 84 -6.69 -6.79 7.49
C VAL A 84 -8.15 -7.19 7.35
N GLN A 85 -8.64 -7.22 6.10
CA GLN A 85 -10.01 -7.56 5.80
C GLN A 85 -10.03 -8.69 4.78
N GLY A 86 -10.64 -9.80 5.13
CA GLY A 86 -10.72 -10.95 4.25
C GLY A 86 -12.09 -11.58 4.26
N THR A 87 -12.52 -12.08 3.10
CA THR A 87 -13.79 -12.75 2.91
C THR A 87 -13.60 -14.00 2.06
N ALA A 88 -14.14 -15.12 2.52
CA ALA A 88 -14.18 -16.33 1.74
C ALA A 88 -15.50 -16.40 0.97
N GLU A 89 -15.41 -16.62 -0.32
CA GLU A 89 -16.55 -16.85 -1.20
C GLU A 89 -16.72 -18.36 -1.39
N GLY A 90 -17.58 -18.94 -0.61
CA GLY A 90 -17.83 -20.38 -0.67
C GLY A 90 -17.15 -21.12 0.49
N GLN A 91 -15.96 -21.65 0.27
CA GLN A 91 -15.26 -22.42 1.30
C GLN A 91 -14.38 -21.53 2.16
N ALA A 92 -14.49 -21.70 3.49
CA ALA A 92 -13.68 -20.94 4.43
C ALA A 92 -12.17 -21.25 4.27
N PHE A 93 -11.35 -20.27 4.54
CA PHE A 93 -9.89 -20.44 4.48
C PHE A 93 -9.33 -20.84 5.85
N SER A 94 -8.26 -21.61 5.81
CA SER A 94 -7.56 -22.09 7.01
C SER A 94 -6.60 -21.03 7.55
N ARG A 95 -6.11 -21.27 8.77
CA ARG A 95 -5.04 -20.44 9.34
C ARG A 95 -3.78 -20.48 8.49
N SER A 96 -3.44 -21.64 7.94
CA SER A 96 -2.29 -21.78 7.04
C SER A 96 -2.45 -20.95 5.78
N GLU A 97 -3.63 -20.94 5.20
CA GLU A 97 -3.95 -20.11 4.04
C GLU A 97 -3.88 -18.62 4.40
N LEU A 98 -4.39 -18.23 5.57
CA LEU A 98 -4.29 -16.86 6.06
C LEU A 98 -2.83 -16.44 6.21
N ASP A 99 -1.99 -17.29 6.80
CA ASP A 99 -0.56 -16.99 6.97
C ASP A 99 0.13 -16.82 5.61
N SER A 100 -0.21 -17.66 4.63
CA SER A 100 0.32 -17.54 3.26
C SER A 100 -0.09 -16.22 2.61
N LEU A 101 -1.35 -15.82 2.76
CA LEU A 101 -1.85 -14.56 2.21
C LEU A 101 -1.18 -13.35 2.87
N LEU A 102 -1.03 -13.37 4.19
CA LEU A 102 -0.35 -12.29 4.91
C LEU A 102 1.12 -12.21 4.54
N GLY A 103 1.80 -13.34 4.38
CA GLY A 103 3.19 -13.38 3.91
C GLY A 103 3.34 -12.77 2.52
N LEU A 104 2.46 -13.15 1.61
CA LEU A 104 2.45 -12.62 0.25
C LEU A 104 2.17 -11.11 0.25
N ALA A 105 1.19 -10.67 1.02
CA ALA A 105 0.86 -9.26 1.17
C ALA A 105 2.02 -8.46 1.76
N THR A 106 2.66 -8.96 2.80
CA THR A 106 3.78 -8.30 3.46
C THR A 106 4.95 -8.09 2.51
N ASN A 107 5.28 -9.11 1.69
CA ASN A 107 6.32 -8.99 0.69
C ASN A 107 6.00 -7.92 -0.36
N GLY A 108 4.77 -7.91 -0.85
CA GLY A 108 4.33 -6.90 -1.83
C GLY A 108 4.33 -5.49 -1.24
N LEU A 109 3.85 -5.36 0.00
CA LEU A 109 3.82 -4.07 0.70
C LEU A 109 5.23 -3.54 0.98
N ALA A 110 6.18 -4.40 1.31
CA ALA A 110 7.57 -4.00 1.50
C ALA A 110 8.14 -3.38 0.22
N GLN A 111 7.84 -3.96 -0.93
CA GLN A 111 8.27 -3.42 -2.23
C GLN A 111 7.62 -2.06 -2.51
N ILE A 112 6.35 -1.90 -2.19
CA ILE A 112 5.65 -0.62 -2.34
C ILE A 112 6.27 0.44 -1.44
N ILE A 113 6.55 0.12 -0.18
CA ILE A 113 7.17 1.03 0.76
C ILE A 113 8.57 1.45 0.30
N ASP A 114 9.37 0.50 -0.22
CA ASP A 114 10.68 0.82 -0.78
C ASP A 114 10.57 1.78 -1.95
N LEU A 115 9.59 1.56 -2.84
CA LEU A 115 9.34 2.45 -3.96
C LEU A 115 8.90 3.84 -3.49
N GLN A 116 8.02 3.92 -2.51
CA GLN A 116 7.60 5.18 -1.91
C GLN A 116 8.80 5.94 -1.34
N ALA A 117 9.69 5.24 -0.63
CA ALA A 117 10.89 5.83 -0.07
C ALA A 117 11.84 6.38 -1.16
N GLU A 118 11.99 5.66 -2.27
CA GLU A 118 12.78 6.12 -3.40
C GLU A 118 12.18 7.39 -4.03
N MET A 119 10.86 7.42 -4.17
CA MET A 119 10.17 8.56 -4.78
C MET A 119 10.33 9.81 -3.93
N VAL A 120 10.28 9.70 -2.59
CA VAL A 120 10.43 10.86 -1.70
C VAL A 120 11.90 11.23 -1.45
N ALA A 121 12.84 10.37 -1.81
CA ALA A 121 14.27 10.69 -1.71
C ALA A 121 14.66 11.86 -2.64
N THR A 122 13.86 12.13 -3.68
CA THR A 122 13.98 13.30 -4.52
C THR A 122 12.83 14.26 -4.20
N PRO A 123 13.02 15.22 -3.28
CA PRO A 123 11.94 16.13 -2.89
C PRO A 123 11.46 16.98 -4.08
N PRO A 124 10.19 17.41 -4.06
CA PRO A 124 9.69 18.31 -5.09
C PRO A 124 10.43 19.63 -5.06
N ALA A 125 10.55 20.26 -6.24
CA ALA A 125 11.14 21.58 -6.33
C ALA A 125 10.32 22.60 -5.52
N PRO A 126 10.95 23.52 -4.78
CA PRO A 126 10.24 24.56 -4.07
C PRO A 126 9.42 25.43 -5.02
N ARG A 127 8.22 25.77 -4.60
CA ARG A 127 7.31 26.66 -5.35
C ARG A 127 6.91 27.85 -4.49
N PRO A 128 6.82 29.06 -5.09
CA PRO A 128 6.27 30.19 -4.36
C PRO A 128 4.83 29.90 -3.93
N LEU A 129 4.48 30.32 -2.72
CA LEU A 129 3.09 30.27 -2.26
C LEU A 129 2.28 31.38 -2.92
N GLY A 130 0.99 31.14 -3.12
CA GLY A 130 0.06 32.21 -3.47
C GLY A 130 -0.06 32.55 -4.95
N ARG A 131 0.17 31.60 -5.79
CA ARG A 131 -0.12 31.78 -7.22
C ARG A 131 -1.02 30.71 -7.76
#